data_c5df6922ac2704739e72e051edccc48a
#
_entry.id   c5df6922ac2704739e72e051edccc48a
#
_cell.length_a   1.000
_cell.length_b   1.000
_cell.length_c   1.000
_cell.angle_alpha   90.00
_cell.angle_beta   90.00
_cell.angle_gamma   90.00
#
_symmetry.space_group_name_H-M   'P 1'
#
loop_
_entity.id
_entity.type
_entity.pdbx_description
1 polymer ?
#
loop_
_entity_poly.entity_id
_entity_poly.type
_entity_poly.pdbx_seq_one_letter_code
_entity_poly.pdbx_strand_id
1 'polypeptide(L)'
;MPARLAHILTEKGDIVLELFPDEAPGTVANFAKLAEAGFYDGLTFHRVIPHFVIQGGCPKGDGTGGPGYTIRCETDGNPHRHQRGSLSMAHAGRDTGGSQFFICHEPQPHLDGVHTVFGQVREGMDVVDAIRPGDRMVRVTVSEDRLPS
;
A
#
# COMPACT_ATOMS: atom_id res chain seq x y z
N MET A 1 -13.03 16.45 -5.02
CA MET A 1 -12.81 15.74 -3.75
C MET A 1 -11.42 16.04 -3.25
N PRO A 2 -11.25 16.30 -1.95
CA PRO A 2 -9.90 16.45 -1.44
C PRO A 2 -9.14 15.15 -1.61
N ALA A 3 -7.87 15.26 -1.97
CA ALA A 3 -7.01 14.10 -2.07
C ALA A 3 -6.78 13.49 -0.67
N ARG A 4 -6.77 12.16 -0.58
CA ARG A 4 -6.38 11.49 0.65
C ARG A 4 -4.91 11.13 0.55
N LEU A 5 -4.17 11.42 1.60
CA LEU A 5 -2.75 11.13 1.67
C LEU A 5 -2.48 10.08 2.73
N ALA A 6 -1.64 9.12 2.39
CA ALA A 6 -1.08 8.18 3.35
C ALA A 6 0.36 8.57 3.65
N HIS A 7 0.76 8.43 4.89
CA HIS A 7 2.11 8.72 5.34
C HIS A 7 2.63 7.49 6.07
N ILE A 8 3.65 6.86 5.50
CA ILE A 8 4.32 5.71 6.10
C ILE A 8 5.67 6.16 6.61
N LEU A 9 5.79 6.28 7.93
CA LEU A 9 7.05 6.58 8.58
C LEU A 9 7.80 5.27 8.78
N THR A 10 8.97 5.14 8.17
CA THR A 10 9.79 3.93 8.29
C THR A 10 11.11 4.24 8.99
N GLU A 11 11.85 3.19 9.34
CA GLU A 11 13.19 3.33 9.90
C GLU A 11 14.17 3.99 8.92
N LYS A 12 13.84 4.00 7.63
CA LYS A 12 14.69 4.59 6.57
C LYS A 12 14.24 5.98 6.15
N GLY A 13 13.07 6.44 6.63
CA GLY A 13 12.50 7.74 6.29
C GLY A 13 11.02 7.67 5.97
N ASP A 14 10.49 8.74 5.42
CA ASP A 14 9.07 8.91 5.16
C ASP A 14 8.71 8.59 3.72
N ILE A 15 7.56 7.92 3.55
CA ILE A 15 6.95 7.69 2.23
C ILE A 15 5.57 8.37 2.26
N VAL A 16 5.33 9.28 1.34
CA VAL A 16 4.04 9.97 1.20
C VAL A 16 3.37 9.49 -0.07
N LEU A 17 2.12 9.05 0.05
CA LEU A 17 1.36 8.49 -1.07
C LEU A 17 0.03 9.22 -1.22
N GLU A 18 -0.36 9.45 -2.46
CA GLU A 18 -1.71 9.87 -2.78
C GLU A 18 -2.57 8.62 -2.93
N LEU A 19 -3.74 8.60 -2.28
CA LEU A 19 -4.70 7.49 -2.40
C LEU A 19 -5.77 7.82 -3.42
N PHE A 20 -6.38 6.79 -4.00
CA PHE A 20 -7.38 6.93 -5.06
C PHE A 20 -8.77 6.46 -4.60
N PRO A 21 -9.46 7.27 -3.75
CA PRO A 21 -10.74 6.83 -3.18
C PRO A 21 -11.87 6.74 -4.21
N ASP A 22 -11.77 7.44 -5.34
CA ASP A 22 -12.80 7.39 -6.36
C ASP A 22 -12.76 6.10 -7.17
N GLU A 23 -11.56 5.57 -7.41
CA GLU A 23 -11.34 4.37 -8.23
C GLU A 23 -11.29 3.09 -7.39
N ALA A 24 -10.92 3.20 -6.12
CA ALA A 24 -10.78 2.06 -5.21
C ALA A 24 -11.36 2.42 -3.83
N PRO A 25 -12.66 2.75 -3.75
CA PRO A 25 -13.24 3.30 -2.51
C PRO A 25 -13.18 2.32 -1.34
N GLY A 26 -13.46 1.05 -1.56
CA GLY A 26 -13.42 0.05 -0.49
C GLY A 26 -12.01 -0.24 -0.01
N THR A 27 -11.06 -0.31 -0.93
CA THR A 27 -9.65 -0.56 -0.60
C THR A 27 -9.06 0.61 0.17
N VAL A 28 -9.32 1.84 -0.26
CA VAL A 28 -8.85 3.04 0.43
C VAL A 28 -9.48 3.15 1.82
N ALA A 29 -10.80 2.91 1.92
CA ALA A 29 -11.49 2.97 3.21
C ALA A 29 -10.94 1.93 4.20
N ASN A 30 -10.67 0.71 3.72
CA ASN A 30 -10.09 -0.34 4.53
C ASN A 30 -8.69 0.03 5.01
N PHE A 31 -7.84 0.51 4.11
CA PHE A 31 -6.48 0.93 4.46
C PHE A 31 -6.51 2.06 5.50
N ALA A 32 -7.35 3.07 5.30
CA ALA A 32 -7.49 4.19 6.24
C ALA A 32 -7.96 3.72 7.60
N LYS A 33 -8.95 2.83 7.64
CA LYS A 33 -9.48 2.27 8.89
C LYS A 33 -8.39 1.53 9.67
N LEU A 34 -7.61 0.70 8.99
CA LEU A 34 -6.53 -0.05 9.63
C LEU A 34 -5.42 0.90 10.11
N ALA A 35 -5.07 1.90 9.33
CA ALA A 35 -4.06 2.89 9.71
C ALA A 35 -4.50 3.67 10.96
N GLU A 36 -5.74 4.13 10.99
CA GLU A 36 -6.29 4.87 12.13
C GLU A 36 -6.35 4.04 13.40
N ALA A 37 -6.58 2.74 13.27
CA ALA A 37 -6.61 1.81 14.40
C ALA A 37 -5.21 1.44 14.90
N GLY A 38 -4.15 1.92 14.26
CA GLY A 38 -2.77 1.56 14.62
C GLY A 38 -2.36 0.17 14.18
N PHE A 39 -3.12 -0.46 13.28
CA PHE A 39 -2.88 -1.83 12.85
C PHE A 39 -1.50 -2.02 12.22
N TYR A 40 -1.06 -1.04 11.43
CA TYR A 40 0.21 -1.13 10.71
C TYR A 40 1.43 -0.73 11.55
N ASP A 41 1.21 -0.07 12.69
CA ASP A 41 2.32 0.45 13.50
C ASP A 41 3.18 -0.69 14.02
N GLY A 42 4.47 -0.65 13.72
CA GLY A 42 5.42 -1.68 14.12
C GLY A 42 5.48 -2.90 13.19
N LEU A 43 4.64 -2.97 12.16
CA LEU A 43 4.71 -4.07 11.19
C LEU A 43 5.89 -3.88 10.25
N THR A 44 6.31 -4.96 9.60
CA THR A 44 7.49 -4.94 8.74
C THR A 44 7.15 -5.05 7.27
N PHE A 45 8.12 -4.67 6.44
CA PHE A 45 8.15 -5.07 5.04
C PHE A 45 8.81 -6.45 4.99
N HIS A 46 7.99 -7.48 5.10
CA HIS A 46 8.49 -8.86 5.22
C HIS A 46 8.99 -9.45 3.89
N ARG A 47 8.59 -8.84 2.78
CA ARG A 47 8.96 -9.32 1.45
C ARG A 47 9.44 -8.13 0.61
N VAL A 48 10.71 -8.15 0.26
CA VAL A 48 11.31 -7.12 -0.59
C VAL A 48 12.07 -7.83 -1.71
N ILE A 49 11.64 -7.58 -2.94
CA ILE A 49 12.27 -8.18 -4.12
C ILE A 49 12.78 -7.04 -4.99
N PRO A 50 14.10 -6.90 -5.17
CA PRO A 50 14.66 -5.84 -6.00
C PRO A 50 14.04 -5.84 -7.42
N HIS A 51 13.82 -4.66 -7.95
CA HIS A 51 13.21 -4.45 -9.27
C HIS A 51 11.78 -4.96 -9.40
N PHE A 52 11.16 -5.32 -8.28
CA PHE A 52 9.79 -5.77 -8.25
C PHE A 52 8.98 -4.94 -7.25
N VAL A 53 8.94 -5.34 -5.97
CA VAL A 53 8.09 -4.68 -4.97
C VAL A 53 8.73 -4.70 -3.59
N ILE A 54 8.24 -3.80 -2.73
CA ILE A 54 8.31 -3.95 -1.28
C ILE A 54 6.90 -4.26 -0.78
N GLN A 55 6.75 -5.29 0.02
CA GLN A 55 5.45 -5.75 0.50
C GLN A 55 5.44 -5.84 2.02
N GLY A 56 4.41 -5.32 2.64
CA GLY A 56 4.27 -5.34 4.09
C GLY A 56 2.81 -5.31 4.53
N GLY A 57 2.61 -5.12 5.84
CA GLY A 57 1.26 -5.05 6.40
C GLY A 57 0.72 -6.38 6.90
N CYS A 58 1.56 -7.40 7.00
CA CYS A 58 1.16 -8.69 7.59
C CYS A 58 1.38 -8.65 9.11
N PRO A 59 0.34 -8.85 9.93
CA PRO A 59 0.50 -8.82 11.39
C PRO A 59 1.37 -9.94 11.93
N LYS A 60 1.53 -11.04 11.19
CA LYS A 60 2.42 -12.13 11.56
C LYS A 60 3.84 -11.96 11.00
N GLY A 61 4.04 -11.04 10.08
CA GLY A 61 5.35 -10.78 9.48
C GLY A 61 5.85 -11.86 8.53
N ASP A 62 5.01 -12.78 8.11
CA ASP A 62 5.40 -13.90 7.25
C ASP A 62 4.56 -14.05 5.98
N GLY A 63 3.63 -13.15 5.76
CA GLY A 63 2.75 -13.16 4.58
C GLY A 63 1.46 -13.94 4.75
N THR A 64 1.26 -14.62 5.89
CA THR A 64 0.08 -15.45 6.12
C THR A 64 -1.02 -14.78 6.92
N GLY A 65 -0.75 -13.63 7.54
CA GLY A 65 -1.70 -12.93 8.39
C GLY A 65 -2.47 -11.83 7.68
N GLY A 66 -3.55 -11.41 8.31
CA GLY A 66 -4.38 -10.33 7.82
C GLY A 66 -5.26 -9.78 8.93
N PRO A 67 -6.25 -8.92 8.60
CA PRO A 67 -7.06 -8.23 9.61
C PRO A 67 -8.21 -9.07 10.15
N GLY A 68 -8.36 -10.32 9.72
CA GLY A 68 -9.45 -11.19 10.14
C GLY A 68 -10.66 -11.19 9.18
N TYR A 69 -10.53 -10.50 8.06
CA TYR A 69 -11.57 -10.45 7.02
C TYR A 69 -10.89 -10.22 5.66
N THR A 70 -11.67 -10.29 4.59
CA THR A 70 -11.18 -10.01 3.23
C THR A 70 -11.96 -8.86 2.61
N ILE A 71 -11.37 -8.24 1.60
CA ILE A 71 -12.00 -7.17 0.83
C ILE A 71 -12.02 -7.55 -0.65
N ARG A 72 -12.95 -6.95 -1.38
CA ARG A 72 -13.10 -7.19 -2.81
C ARG A 72 -12.01 -6.50 -3.61
N CYS A 73 -11.62 -7.11 -4.71
CA CYS A 73 -10.80 -6.45 -5.71
C CYS A 73 -11.59 -5.33 -6.39
N GLU A 74 -10.93 -4.21 -6.61
CA GLU A 74 -11.53 -3.05 -7.28
C GLU A 74 -10.74 -2.74 -8.55
N THR A 75 -10.69 -3.75 -9.42
CA THR A 75 -9.95 -3.66 -10.69
C THR A 75 -10.84 -3.24 -11.86
N ASP A 76 -12.12 -3.55 -11.80
CA ASP A 76 -13.06 -3.18 -12.86
C ASP A 76 -13.25 -1.66 -12.88
N GLY A 77 -13.01 -1.03 -14.03
CA GLY A 77 -13.12 0.42 -14.18
C GLY A 77 -12.00 1.22 -13.52
N ASN A 78 -11.02 0.55 -12.93
CA ASN A 78 -9.86 1.20 -12.33
C ASN A 78 -8.81 1.43 -13.43
N PRO A 79 -8.51 2.70 -13.79
CA PRO A 79 -7.59 3.00 -14.89
C PRO A 79 -6.11 2.92 -14.49
N HIS A 80 -5.83 2.77 -13.19
CA HIS A 80 -4.46 2.83 -12.70
C HIS A 80 -3.71 1.53 -13.01
N ARG A 81 -2.48 1.68 -13.41
CA ARG A 81 -1.59 0.57 -13.75
C ARG A 81 -0.49 0.46 -12.71
N HIS A 82 0.16 -0.70 -12.66
CA HIS A 82 1.31 -0.92 -11.78
C HIS A 82 2.54 -0.29 -12.40
N GLN A 83 2.86 0.91 -11.97
CA GLN A 83 4.04 1.68 -12.39
C GLN A 83 4.99 1.82 -11.21
N ARG A 84 6.15 2.43 -11.44
CA ARG A 84 7.06 2.74 -10.34
C ARG A 84 6.35 3.62 -9.31
N GLY A 85 6.33 3.17 -8.06
CA GLY A 85 5.66 3.87 -6.95
C GLY A 85 4.19 3.57 -6.79
N SER A 86 3.59 2.68 -7.60
CA SER A 86 2.19 2.29 -7.41
C SER A 86 2.01 1.53 -6.10
N LEU A 87 0.98 1.90 -5.36
CA LEU A 87 0.53 1.21 -4.15
C LEU A 87 -0.63 0.30 -4.51
N SER A 88 -0.48 -0.98 -4.24
CA SER A 88 -1.44 -1.99 -4.66
C SER A 88 -1.71 -2.99 -3.52
N MET A 89 -2.88 -3.60 -3.55
CA MET A 89 -3.30 -4.56 -2.52
C MET A 89 -2.81 -5.96 -2.86
N ALA A 90 -2.05 -6.55 -1.95
CA ALA A 90 -1.62 -7.93 -2.08
C ALA A 90 -2.79 -8.86 -1.74
N HIS A 91 -2.86 -10.01 -2.42
CA HIS A 91 -3.86 -11.03 -2.13
C HIS A 91 -3.38 -12.41 -2.64
N ALA A 92 -4.09 -13.45 -2.21
CA ALA A 92 -3.82 -14.83 -2.58
C ALA A 92 -4.84 -15.36 -3.59
N GLY A 93 -5.43 -14.47 -4.37
CA GLY A 93 -6.47 -14.75 -5.34
C GLY A 93 -7.52 -13.64 -5.32
N ARG A 94 -8.50 -13.72 -6.22
CA ARG A 94 -9.53 -12.68 -6.34
C ARG A 94 -10.32 -12.54 -5.04
N ASP A 95 -10.52 -11.30 -4.60
CA ASP A 95 -11.32 -10.94 -3.43
C ASP A 95 -10.80 -11.53 -2.10
N THR A 96 -9.47 -11.73 -2.01
CA THR A 96 -8.84 -12.22 -0.78
C THR A 96 -7.89 -11.21 -0.14
N GLY A 97 -7.90 -9.97 -0.59
CA GLY A 97 -7.11 -8.90 0.02
C GLY A 97 -7.54 -8.62 1.46
N GLY A 98 -6.64 -8.05 2.23
CA GLY A 98 -6.92 -7.72 3.63
C GLY A 98 -6.10 -6.52 4.09
N SER A 99 -4.93 -6.77 4.67
CA SER A 99 -4.07 -5.70 5.16
C SER A 99 -2.75 -5.56 4.42
N GLN A 100 -2.29 -6.61 3.75
CA GLN A 100 -1.01 -6.57 3.07
C GLN A 100 -1.08 -5.75 1.80
N PHE A 101 -0.06 -4.93 1.58
CA PHE A 101 0.05 -4.10 0.39
C PHE A 101 1.48 -4.14 -0.13
N PHE A 102 1.66 -3.69 -1.36
CA PHE A 102 3.00 -3.56 -1.93
C PHE A 102 3.14 -2.25 -2.70
N ILE A 103 4.37 -1.79 -2.80
CA ILE A 103 4.75 -0.62 -3.59
C ILE A 103 5.73 -1.11 -4.65
N CYS A 104 5.47 -0.78 -5.91
CA CYS A 104 6.29 -1.25 -7.03
C CYS A 104 7.59 -0.45 -7.14
N HIS A 105 8.71 -1.17 -7.30
CA HIS A 105 9.99 -0.55 -7.65
C HIS A 105 10.01 -0.10 -9.11
N GLU A 106 9.41 -0.92 -9.99
CA GLU A 106 9.39 -0.70 -11.43
C GLU A 106 8.01 -1.10 -11.97
N PRO A 107 7.66 -0.73 -13.20
CA PRO A 107 6.39 -1.16 -13.78
C PRO A 107 6.21 -2.67 -13.79
N GLN A 108 5.03 -3.13 -13.41
CA GLN A 108 4.67 -4.55 -13.33
C GLN A 108 3.36 -4.77 -14.10
N PRO A 109 3.38 -4.72 -15.43
CA PRO A 109 2.14 -4.79 -16.21
C PRO A 109 1.38 -6.10 -16.07
N HIS A 110 2.04 -7.18 -15.70
CA HIS A 110 1.39 -8.47 -15.47
C HIS A 110 0.44 -8.47 -14.27
N LEU A 111 0.53 -7.47 -13.40
CA LEU A 111 -0.34 -7.31 -12.23
C LEU A 111 -1.58 -6.47 -12.54
N ASP A 112 -1.60 -5.77 -13.67
CA ASP A 112 -2.72 -4.89 -14.05
C ASP A 112 -3.99 -5.73 -14.23
N GLY A 113 -5.10 -5.26 -13.62
CA GLY A 113 -6.36 -5.97 -13.64
C GLY A 113 -6.46 -7.15 -12.68
N VAL A 114 -5.38 -7.51 -11.99
CA VAL A 114 -5.35 -8.62 -11.02
C VAL A 114 -5.32 -8.08 -9.59
N HIS A 115 -4.46 -7.11 -9.33
CA HIS A 115 -4.36 -6.46 -8.02
C HIS A 115 -4.92 -5.03 -8.10
N THR A 116 -5.52 -4.58 -7.00
CA THR A 116 -6.13 -3.25 -6.93
C THR A 116 -5.06 -2.19 -6.67
N VAL A 117 -4.79 -1.34 -7.65
CA VAL A 117 -3.96 -0.15 -7.44
C VAL A 117 -4.83 0.90 -6.76
N PHE A 118 -4.41 1.35 -5.57
CA PHE A 118 -5.20 2.31 -4.79
C PHE A 118 -4.42 3.54 -4.34
N GLY A 119 -3.18 3.69 -4.78
CA GLY A 119 -2.37 4.88 -4.49
C GLY A 119 -1.11 4.96 -5.32
N GLN A 120 -0.39 6.06 -5.14
CA GLN A 120 0.86 6.36 -5.85
C GLN A 120 1.78 7.14 -4.93
N VAL A 121 3.05 6.74 -4.87
CA VAL A 121 4.07 7.49 -4.11
C VAL A 121 4.27 8.86 -4.73
N ARG A 122 4.18 9.89 -3.90
CA ARG A 122 4.43 11.28 -4.28
C ARG A 122 5.77 11.78 -3.75
N GLU A 123 6.17 11.32 -2.58
CA GLU A 123 7.47 11.66 -1.99
C GLU A 123 8.05 10.44 -1.31
N GLY A 124 9.37 10.30 -1.32
CA GLY A 124 10.04 9.22 -0.61
C GLY A 124 10.31 7.98 -1.46
N MET A 125 10.34 8.10 -2.77
CA MET A 125 10.68 6.96 -3.63
C MET A 125 12.09 6.44 -3.36
N ASP A 126 13.00 7.31 -2.97
CA ASP A 126 14.35 6.94 -2.52
C ASP A 126 14.29 6.08 -1.24
N VAL A 127 13.33 6.35 -0.35
CA VAL A 127 13.09 5.53 0.84
C VAL A 127 12.59 4.15 0.42
N VAL A 128 11.64 4.08 -0.51
CA VAL A 128 11.14 2.80 -1.05
C VAL A 128 12.31 1.96 -1.57
N ASP A 129 13.22 2.58 -2.33
CA ASP A 129 14.38 1.90 -2.88
C ASP A 129 15.37 1.45 -1.79
N ALA A 130 15.37 2.09 -0.63
CA ALA A 130 16.26 1.77 0.47
C ALA A 130 15.72 0.70 1.43
N ILE A 131 14.42 0.39 1.36
CA ILE A 131 13.79 -0.60 2.24
C ILE A 131 14.40 -1.99 1.99
N ARG A 132 14.64 -2.70 3.10
CA ARG A 132 15.16 -4.07 3.10
C ARG A 132 14.19 -4.97 3.85
N PRO A 133 14.24 -6.29 3.63
CA PRO A 133 13.37 -7.22 4.36
C PRO A 133 13.54 -7.05 5.87
N GLY A 134 12.41 -6.92 6.57
CA GLY A 134 12.38 -6.72 8.00
C GLY A 134 12.40 -5.28 8.47
N ASP A 135 12.58 -4.32 7.58
CA ASP A 135 12.47 -2.90 7.96
C ASP A 135 11.04 -2.60 8.43
N ARG A 136 10.93 -1.77 9.46
CA ARG A 136 9.64 -1.50 10.11
C ARG A 136 8.94 -0.28 9.59
N MET A 137 7.61 -0.38 9.55
CA MET A 137 6.71 0.77 9.49
C MET A 137 6.55 1.25 10.93
N VAL A 138 7.16 2.38 11.27
CA VAL A 138 7.06 2.91 12.64
C VAL A 138 5.64 3.40 12.89
N ARG A 139 5.05 4.04 11.90
CA ARG A 139 3.70 4.57 11.99
C ARG A 139 3.11 4.75 10.60
N VAL A 140 1.82 4.46 10.47
CA VAL A 140 1.08 4.70 9.23
C VAL A 140 -0.13 5.56 9.56
N THR A 141 -0.27 6.69 8.88
CA THR A 141 -1.40 7.60 9.05
C THR A 141 -2.04 7.92 7.72
N VAL A 142 -3.33 8.20 7.74
CA VAL A 142 -4.07 8.64 6.56
C VAL A 142 -4.78 9.95 6.92
N SER A 143 -4.62 10.94 6.08
CA SER A 143 -5.25 12.25 6.27
C SER A 143 -6.05 12.63 5.03
N GLU A 144 -7.01 13.51 5.20
CA GLU A 144 -7.77 14.11 4.10
C GLU A 144 -7.19 15.47 3.75
N ASP A 145 -5.89 15.60 3.85
CA ASP A 145 -5.23 16.85 3.63
C ASP A 145 -5.22 17.21 2.15
N ARG A 146 -5.26 18.48 1.92
CA ARG A 146 -5.02 19.02 0.60
C ARG A 146 -3.55 18.91 0.30
N LEU A 147 -3.25 18.54 -0.93
CA LEU A 147 -1.89 18.65 -1.41
C LEU A 147 -1.46 20.11 -1.26
N PRO A 148 -0.25 20.36 -0.77
CA PRO A 148 0.26 21.73 -0.72
C PRO A 148 0.20 22.33 -2.11
N SER A 149 -0.47 23.44 -2.20
CA SER A 149 -0.55 24.17 -3.46
C SER A 149 0.75 24.89 -3.76
#